data_62a7605b3e6d97b52e81cfa1d805f0f5
#
_entry.id   62a7605b3e6d97b52e81cfa1d805f0f5
#
_cell.length_a   1.000
_cell.length_b   1.000
_cell.length_c   1.000
_cell.angle_alpha   90.00
_cell.angle_beta   90.00
_cell.angle_gamma   90.00
#
_symmetry.space_group_name_H-M   'P 1'
#
loop_
_entity.id
_entity.type
_entity.pdbx_description
1 polymer ?
#
loop_
_entity_poly.entity_id
_entity_poly.type
_entity_poly.pdbx_seq_one_letter_code
_entity_poly.pdbx_strand_id
1 'polypeptide(L)'
;AKAIGAERFDLAVDAVGKSEIILECSGYLKQGGTVCSLGVLKKGDTMLDIGKLQNNTALHMLNFPYGEYDVLPEVEKMIGEGALNPREFYSHVVPYTKIREAMRLLESREAFKVVLSFDEIAEH
;
A
#
# COMPACT_ATOMS: atom_id res chain seq x y z
N ALA A 1 -13.26 -10.45 -4.09
CA ALA A 1 -14.66 -10.08 -4.32
C ALA A 1 -15.64 -10.85 -3.43
N LYS A 2 -15.47 -12.15 -3.20
CA LYS A 2 -16.38 -12.95 -2.36
C LYS A 2 -16.33 -12.64 -0.86
N ALA A 3 -15.27 -12.01 -0.37
CA ALA A 3 -15.08 -11.72 1.06
C ALA A 3 -15.77 -10.43 1.54
N ILE A 4 -16.12 -9.52 0.63
CA ILE A 4 -16.64 -8.17 0.96
C ILE A 4 -18.19 -8.15 1.02
N GLY A 5 -18.86 -9.19 0.53
CA GLY A 5 -20.32 -9.24 0.53
C GLY A 5 -20.97 -8.21 -0.41
N ALA A 6 -22.20 -7.78 -0.08
CA ALA A 6 -22.96 -6.80 -0.85
C ALA A 6 -22.76 -5.36 -0.38
N GLU A 7 -21.95 -5.13 0.65
CA GLU A 7 -21.67 -3.78 1.16
C GLU A 7 -20.92 -2.94 0.13
N ARG A 8 -21.26 -1.66 0.11
CA ARG A 8 -20.64 -0.65 -0.73
C ARG A 8 -19.96 0.40 0.14
N PHE A 9 -18.87 0.96 -0.35
CA PHE A 9 -18.01 1.87 0.38
C PHE A 9 -18.08 3.28 -0.19
N ASP A 10 -17.83 4.27 0.65
CA ASP A 10 -17.72 5.67 0.23
C ASP A 10 -16.34 5.96 -0.37
N LEU A 11 -15.31 5.19 0.07
CA LEU A 11 -13.92 5.33 -0.34
C LEU A 11 -13.31 3.95 -0.60
N ALA A 12 -12.58 3.81 -1.70
CA ALA A 12 -11.69 2.69 -1.97
C ALA A 12 -10.27 3.20 -2.28
N VAL A 13 -9.26 2.52 -1.75
CA VAL A 13 -7.86 2.94 -1.93
C VAL A 13 -7.12 1.89 -2.75
N ASP A 14 -6.54 2.33 -3.87
CA ASP A 14 -5.58 1.55 -4.65
C ASP A 14 -4.15 1.89 -4.22
N ALA A 15 -3.40 0.91 -3.74
CA ALA A 15 -1.99 1.01 -3.39
C ALA A 15 -1.10 0.15 -4.32
N VAL A 16 -1.65 -0.37 -5.42
CA VAL A 16 -0.94 -1.24 -6.36
C VAL A 16 -0.41 -0.48 -7.57
N GLY A 17 -1.18 0.49 -8.06
CA GLY A 17 -0.84 1.29 -9.23
C GLY A 17 -1.07 0.56 -10.56
N LYS A 18 -2.28 0.03 -10.74
CA LYS A 18 -2.73 -0.55 -12.01
C LYS A 18 -4.11 -0.02 -12.37
N SER A 19 -4.32 0.32 -13.65
CA SER A 19 -5.61 0.81 -14.15
C SER A 19 -6.75 -0.19 -13.91
N GLU A 20 -6.48 -1.49 -14.05
CA GLU A 20 -7.46 -2.55 -13.75
C GLU A 20 -7.91 -2.58 -12.29
N ILE A 21 -7.00 -2.28 -11.34
CA ILE A 21 -7.31 -2.22 -9.90
C ILE A 21 -8.16 -0.98 -9.59
N ILE A 22 -7.87 0.14 -10.23
CA ILE A 22 -8.70 1.36 -10.11
C ILE A 22 -10.15 1.06 -10.55
N LEU A 23 -10.32 0.35 -11.67
CA LEU A 23 -11.64 -0.08 -12.14
C LEU A 23 -12.32 -1.03 -11.14
N GLU A 24 -11.57 -2.01 -10.63
CA GLU A 24 -12.07 -2.93 -9.62
C GLU A 24 -12.51 -2.19 -8.35
N CYS A 25 -11.70 -1.26 -7.85
CA CYS A 25 -12.02 -0.39 -6.71
C CYS A 25 -13.35 0.35 -6.92
N SER A 26 -13.56 0.91 -8.12
CA SER A 26 -14.81 1.63 -8.41
C SER A 26 -16.04 0.72 -8.32
N GLY A 27 -15.88 -0.56 -8.65
CA GLY A 27 -16.94 -1.57 -8.57
C GLY A 27 -17.43 -1.84 -7.14
N TYR A 28 -16.67 -1.48 -6.11
CA TYR A 28 -17.05 -1.62 -4.70
C TYR A 28 -17.66 -0.35 -4.10
N LEU A 29 -17.69 0.75 -4.84
CA LEU A 29 -18.18 2.03 -4.32
C LEU A 29 -19.70 2.13 -4.34
N LYS A 30 -20.23 2.94 -3.42
CA LYS A 30 -21.55 3.54 -3.55
C LYS A 30 -21.54 4.50 -4.73
N GLN A 31 -22.72 4.83 -5.23
CA GLN A 31 -22.86 5.92 -6.20
C GLN A 31 -22.33 7.23 -5.60
N GLY A 32 -21.46 7.90 -6.33
CA GLY A 32 -20.80 9.12 -5.86
C GLY A 32 -19.59 8.88 -4.94
N GLY A 33 -19.16 7.61 -4.78
CA GLY A 33 -17.97 7.29 -3.99
C GLY A 33 -16.67 7.68 -4.68
N THR A 34 -15.56 7.60 -3.95
CA THR A 34 -14.23 8.02 -4.40
C THR A 34 -13.28 6.84 -4.48
N VAL A 35 -12.55 6.70 -5.58
CA VAL A 35 -11.31 5.91 -5.65
C VAL A 35 -10.14 6.84 -5.40
N CYS A 36 -9.31 6.51 -4.42
CA CYS A 36 -8.04 7.19 -4.14
C CYS A 36 -6.90 6.25 -4.53
N SER A 37 -6.12 6.60 -5.56
CA SER A 37 -4.97 5.80 -5.99
C SER A 37 -3.68 6.42 -5.47
N LEU A 38 -2.99 5.68 -4.59
CA LEU A 38 -1.64 5.96 -4.09
C LEU A 38 -0.59 5.19 -4.89
N GLY A 39 -1.04 4.19 -5.64
CA GLY A 39 -0.17 3.31 -6.41
C GLY A 39 0.48 4.04 -7.58
N VAL A 40 1.77 3.82 -7.79
CA VAL A 40 2.49 4.36 -8.95
C VAL A 40 2.17 3.51 -10.17
N LEU A 41 1.49 4.08 -11.15
CA LEU A 41 1.18 3.40 -12.40
C LEU A 41 2.46 3.00 -13.13
N LYS A 42 2.51 1.77 -13.63
CA LYS A 42 3.63 1.28 -14.42
C LYS A 42 3.71 2.03 -15.76
N LYS A 43 4.93 2.24 -16.24
CA LYS A 43 5.16 2.78 -17.58
C LYS A 43 4.43 1.91 -18.61
N GLY A 44 3.53 2.52 -19.37
CA GLY A 44 2.70 1.83 -20.37
C GLY A 44 1.29 1.49 -19.90
N ASP A 45 0.99 1.50 -18.61
CA ASP A 45 -0.37 1.41 -18.08
C ASP A 45 -0.98 2.82 -18.01
N THR A 46 -1.39 3.33 -19.16
CA THR A 46 -1.83 4.73 -19.34
C THR A 46 -3.30 4.85 -19.72
N MET A 47 -3.99 3.72 -19.86
CA MET A 47 -5.38 3.71 -20.34
C MET A 47 -6.32 3.27 -19.22
N LEU A 48 -7.31 4.10 -18.94
CA LEU A 48 -8.42 3.80 -18.05
C LEU A 48 -9.72 3.84 -18.87
N ASP A 49 -10.46 2.74 -18.90
CA ASP A 49 -11.79 2.71 -19.52
C ASP A 49 -12.80 3.36 -18.58
N ILE A 50 -12.97 4.67 -18.73
CA ILE A 50 -13.89 5.45 -17.89
C ILE A 50 -15.36 5.01 -18.05
N GLY A 51 -15.71 4.35 -19.15
CA GLY A 51 -17.06 3.79 -19.34
C GLY A 51 -17.39 2.63 -18.40
N LYS A 52 -16.36 2.02 -17.77
CA LYS A 52 -16.52 0.95 -16.80
C LYS A 52 -16.52 1.44 -15.34
N LEU A 53 -16.26 2.72 -15.11
CA LEU A 53 -16.35 3.28 -13.76
C LEU A 53 -17.81 3.29 -13.30
N GLN A 54 -17.99 3.11 -11.98
CA GLN A 54 -19.30 3.31 -11.34
C GLN A 54 -19.78 4.75 -11.59
N ASN A 55 -21.09 4.94 -11.77
CA ASN A 55 -21.65 6.26 -11.99
C ASN A 55 -21.31 7.26 -10.89
N ASN A 56 -20.95 8.48 -11.28
CA ASN A 56 -20.56 9.56 -10.40
C ASN A 56 -19.30 9.25 -9.53
N THR A 57 -18.45 8.32 -9.94
CA THR A 57 -17.19 8.05 -9.24
C THR A 57 -16.26 9.26 -9.35
N ALA A 58 -15.73 9.70 -8.20
CA ALA A 58 -14.57 10.56 -8.15
C ALA A 58 -13.28 9.72 -8.19
N LEU A 59 -12.30 10.12 -9.00
CA LEU A 59 -10.99 9.52 -9.03
C LEU A 59 -9.96 10.54 -8.55
N HIS A 60 -9.30 10.21 -7.43
CA HIS A 60 -8.25 11.01 -6.86
C HIS A 60 -6.91 10.30 -7.01
N MET A 61 -6.07 10.78 -7.91
CA MET A 61 -4.71 10.29 -8.12
C MET A 61 -3.75 11.05 -7.23
N LEU A 62 -3.13 10.36 -6.28
CA LEU A 62 -2.13 10.94 -5.39
C LEU A 62 -0.74 10.52 -5.87
N ASN A 63 -0.01 11.47 -6.44
CA ASN A 63 1.37 11.30 -6.85
C ASN A 63 2.31 12.03 -5.87
N PHE A 64 3.56 11.60 -5.80
CA PHE A 64 4.59 12.26 -5.00
C PHE A 64 4.82 13.73 -5.42
N PRO A 65 5.11 14.62 -4.46
CA PRO A 65 5.02 14.45 -3.00
C PRO A 65 3.57 14.65 -2.52
N TYR A 66 3.09 13.82 -1.60
CA TYR A 66 1.76 13.97 -1.00
C TYR A 66 1.80 14.32 0.50
N GLY A 67 2.92 14.86 0.97
CA GLY A 67 3.09 15.31 2.35
C GLY A 67 3.43 14.18 3.33
N GLU A 68 3.94 13.05 2.85
CA GLU A 68 4.27 11.88 3.65
C GLU A 68 5.28 12.15 4.77
N TYR A 69 6.14 13.15 4.58
CA TYR A 69 7.12 13.54 5.61
C TYR A 69 6.53 14.42 6.71
N ASP A 70 5.45 15.12 6.43
CA ASP A 70 4.82 16.04 7.37
C ASP A 70 4.16 15.30 8.54
N VAL A 71 3.79 14.03 8.33
CA VAL A 71 3.15 13.18 9.34
C VAL A 71 4.15 12.38 10.19
N LEU A 72 5.45 12.39 9.86
CA LEU A 72 6.45 11.61 10.60
C LEU A 72 6.51 11.94 12.10
N PRO A 73 6.47 13.22 12.53
CA PRO A 73 6.49 13.54 13.96
C PRO A 73 5.28 12.97 14.71
N GLU A 74 4.12 12.92 14.06
CA GLU A 74 2.91 12.32 14.63
C GLU A 74 3.05 10.80 14.76
N VAL A 75 3.59 10.14 13.73
CA VAL A 75 3.87 8.70 13.75
C VAL A 75 4.86 8.35 14.85
N GLU A 76 5.95 9.11 15.01
CA GLU A 76 6.93 8.92 16.08
C GLU A 76 6.30 9.06 17.47
N LYS A 77 5.44 10.07 17.65
CA LYS A 77 4.66 10.25 18.89
C LYS A 77 3.77 9.04 19.16
N MET A 78 3.01 8.57 18.18
CA MET A 78 2.12 7.39 18.31
C MET A 78 2.91 6.14 18.71
N ILE A 79 4.11 5.95 18.16
CA ILE A 79 5.01 4.84 18.55
C ILE A 79 5.47 5.01 20.00
N GLY A 80 5.89 6.21 20.39
CA GLY A 80 6.34 6.50 21.75
C GLY A 80 5.25 6.33 22.80
N GLU A 81 4.01 6.60 22.46
CA GLU A 81 2.83 6.43 23.32
C GLU A 81 2.26 4.99 23.28
N GLY A 82 2.82 4.11 22.45
CA GLY A 82 2.34 2.73 22.29
C GLY A 82 1.02 2.60 21.52
N ALA A 83 0.54 3.69 20.91
CA ALA A 83 -0.66 3.69 20.07
C ALA A 83 -0.42 3.03 18.70
N LEU A 84 0.83 3.00 18.25
CA LEU A 84 1.27 2.32 17.02
C LEU A 84 2.44 1.39 17.35
N ASN A 85 2.30 0.11 17.01
CA ASN A 85 3.37 -0.87 17.17
C ASN A 85 4.04 -1.16 15.80
N PRO A 86 5.26 -0.68 15.56
CA PRO A 86 5.94 -0.89 14.27
C PRO A 86 6.15 -2.36 13.92
N ARG A 87 6.20 -3.26 14.93
CA ARG A 87 6.41 -4.70 14.72
C ARG A 87 5.25 -5.38 13.97
N GLU A 88 4.08 -4.76 13.92
CA GLU A 88 2.92 -5.27 13.18
C GLU A 88 3.02 -5.02 11.67
N PHE A 89 3.97 -4.17 11.24
CA PHE A 89 4.14 -3.75 9.85
C PHE A 89 5.25 -4.47 9.09
N TYR A 90 5.89 -5.47 9.72
CA TYR A 90 6.84 -6.35 9.04
C TYR A 90 6.72 -7.78 9.55
N SER A 91 7.03 -8.75 8.68
CA SER A 91 6.93 -10.17 9.02
C SER A 91 8.26 -10.80 9.41
N HIS A 92 9.37 -10.26 8.92
CA HIS A 92 10.71 -10.84 9.10
C HIS A 92 11.74 -9.75 9.35
N VAL A 93 12.74 -10.10 10.16
CA VAL A 93 14.00 -9.33 10.30
C VAL A 93 15.12 -10.24 9.86
N VAL A 94 15.94 -9.81 8.91
CA VAL A 94 17.02 -10.60 8.32
C VAL A 94 18.29 -9.75 8.33
N PRO A 95 19.45 -10.30 8.74
CA PRO A 95 20.72 -9.59 8.61
C PRO A 95 20.97 -9.13 7.18
N TYR A 96 21.50 -7.93 7.00
CA TYR A 96 21.75 -7.39 5.64
C TYR A 96 22.67 -8.30 4.80
N THR A 97 23.57 -9.05 5.44
CA THR A 97 24.45 -10.04 4.81
C THR A 97 23.67 -11.16 4.11
N LYS A 98 22.40 -11.38 4.49
CA LYS A 98 21.48 -12.37 3.92
C LYS A 98 20.42 -11.75 3.01
N ILE A 99 20.73 -10.65 2.34
CA ILE A 99 19.77 -9.93 1.48
C ILE A 99 19.12 -10.83 0.42
N ARG A 100 19.82 -11.85 -0.09
CA ARG A 100 19.26 -12.81 -1.06
C ARG A 100 18.13 -13.65 -0.45
N GLU A 101 18.25 -14.00 0.82
CA GLU A 101 17.19 -14.70 1.56
C GLU A 101 15.98 -13.78 1.75
N ALA A 102 16.20 -12.53 2.12
CA ALA A 102 15.15 -11.53 2.22
C ALA A 102 14.37 -11.36 0.91
N MET A 103 15.07 -11.28 -0.22
CA MET A 103 14.45 -11.19 -1.55
C MET A 103 13.63 -12.45 -1.87
N ARG A 104 14.17 -13.65 -1.60
CA ARG A 104 13.45 -14.90 -1.79
C ARG A 104 12.14 -14.94 -1.00
N LEU A 105 12.15 -14.53 0.26
CA LEU A 105 10.96 -14.49 1.11
C LEU A 105 9.87 -13.55 0.55
N LEU A 106 10.26 -12.42 -0.03
CA LEU A 106 9.32 -11.50 -0.69
C LEU A 106 8.77 -12.06 -2.01
N GLU A 107 9.63 -12.66 -2.83
CA GLU A 107 9.25 -13.25 -4.12
C GLU A 107 8.32 -14.46 -3.95
N SER A 108 8.58 -15.31 -2.95
CA SER A 108 7.74 -16.47 -2.62
C SER A 108 6.44 -16.07 -1.89
N ARG A 109 6.29 -14.80 -1.50
CA ARG A 109 5.17 -14.28 -0.68
C ARG A 109 5.07 -14.93 0.70
N GLU A 110 6.15 -15.53 1.20
CA GLU A 110 6.25 -15.98 2.59
C GLU A 110 6.35 -14.79 3.55
N ALA A 111 6.94 -13.69 3.09
CA ALA A 111 6.99 -12.42 3.81
C ALA A 111 6.16 -11.34 3.12
N PHE A 112 5.47 -10.51 3.90
CA PHE A 112 4.83 -9.31 3.37
C PHE A 112 5.74 -8.08 3.43
N LYS A 113 6.65 -8.01 4.41
CA LYS A 113 7.71 -7.01 4.52
C LYS A 113 8.88 -7.58 5.28
N VAL A 114 10.09 -7.36 4.77
CA VAL A 114 11.34 -7.75 5.43
C VAL A 114 12.13 -6.51 5.81
N VAL A 115 12.54 -6.45 7.08
CA VAL A 115 13.47 -5.44 7.58
C VAL A 115 14.88 -6.04 7.55
N LEU A 116 15.84 -5.29 7.04
CA LEU A 116 17.26 -5.67 7.11
C LEU A 116 17.88 -5.08 8.38
N SER A 117 18.48 -5.92 9.23
CA SER A 117 19.25 -5.46 10.37
C SER A 117 20.73 -5.28 9.99
N PHE A 118 21.35 -4.26 10.59
CA PHE A 118 22.77 -3.92 10.43
C PHE A 118 23.55 -4.07 11.75
N ASP A 119 22.91 -4.62 12.77
CA ASP A 119 23.49 -4.68 14.14
C ASP A 119 24.65 -5.67 14.27
N GLU A 120 24.89 -6.54 13.27
CA GLU A 120 25.98 -7.53 13.29
C GLU A 120 27.35 -7.00 12.82
N ILE A 121 27.51 -5.67 12.65
CA ILE A 121 28.80 -5.09 12.19
C ILE A 121 29.79 -4.88 13.37
N ALA A 122 29.42 -5.20 14.60
CA ALA A 122 30.24 -4.91 15.79
C ALA A 122 31.21 -6.05 16.22
N GLU A 123 31.44 -7.07 15.38
CA GLU A 123 32.45 -8.09 15.62
C GLU A 123 33.48 -8.12 14.49
N HIS A 124 34.46 -7.16 14.58
CA HIS A 124 35.84 -7.34 14.09
C HIS A 124 36.81 -6.52 14.92
#